data_cc19b932ab01b8b306d301e7bb5be014
#
_entry.id   cc19b932ab01b8b306d301e7bb5be014
#
_cell.length_a   1.000
_cell.length_b   1.000
_cell.length_c   1.000
_cell.angle_alpha   90.00
_cell.angle_beta   90.00
_cell.angle_gamma   90.00
#
_symmetry.space_group_name_H-M   'P 1'
#
loop_
_entity.id
_entity.type
_entity.pdbx_description
1 polymer ?
#
loop_
_entity_poly.entity_id
_entity_poly.type
_entity_poly.pdbx_seq_one_letter_code
_entity_poly.pdbx_strand_id
1 'polypeptide(L)'
;IGCCKAYDTKVGTHHFITQINHHDHELGKKLAQLEFGTSTGRQRMVGWFDAVEKGNALRYCGFDEIVINKLDALSIEDGLPTELKICVAYKLPSGEITKDVPRQESIRKSLSPVYEILPGWSQNLSQIKSFSAFPIEAQRYVARMASSIIESAYPEGYKDRVLPKFRFVGVGPNPGQIVSDIPST
;
A
#
# COMPACT_ATOMS: atom_id res chain seq x y z
N ILE A 1 -1.19 5.63 -16.43
CA ILE A 1 -0.34 5.54 -15.23
C ILE A 1 -1.23 5.47 -14.00
N GLY A 2 -1.03 4.45 -13.15
CA GLY A 2 -1.60 4.35 -11.82
C GLY A 2 -0.66 4.95 -10.76
N CYS A 3 -1.23 5.53 -9.70
CA CYS A 3 -0.44 6.04 -8.58
C CYS A 3 -1.04 5.56 -7.26
N CYS A 4 -0.23 5.01 -6.39
CA CYS A 4 -0.62 4.63 -5.04
C CYS A 4 0.42 5.08 -4.02
N LYS A 5 0.04 5.13 -2.75
CA LYS A 5 0.97 5.30 -1.63
C LYS A 5 1.45 3.93 -1.15
N ALA A 6 2.55 3.90 -0.43
CA ALA A 6 3.04 2.68 0.22
C ALA A 6 2.15 2.22 1.41
N TYR A 7 1.12 2.96 1.74
CA TYR A 7 0.05 2.68 2.71
C TYR A 7 -1.25 3.29 2.20
N ASP A 8 -2.36 3.02 2.83
CA ASP A 8 -3.65 3.54 2.38
C ASP A 8 -4.14 4.74 3.19
N THR A 9 -4.89 5.59 2.51
CA THR A 9 -5.59 6.72 3.14
C THR A 9 -7.01 6.81 2.62
N LYS A 10 -7.92 7.22 3.48
CA LYS A 10 -9.32 7.41 3.12
C LYS A 10 -9.87 8.69 3.71
N VAL A 11 -10.73 9.35 2.95
CA VAL A 11 -11.57 10.47 3.40
C VAL A 11 -13.03 10.04 3.46
N GLY A 12 -13.82 10.71 4.30
CA GLY A 12 -15.24 10.40 4.46
C GLY A 12 -15.53 9.39 5.59
N THR A 13 -16.77 8.91 5.63
CA THR A 13 -17.30 8.09 6.75
C THR A 13 -17.52 6.62 6.40
N HIS A 14 -17.20 6.23 5.16
CA HIS A 14 -17.36 4.83 4.74
C HIS A 14 -16.36 3.93 5.46
N HIS A 15 -16.75 2.68 5.64
CA HIS A 15 -15.91 1.66 6.26
C HIS A 15 -14.55 1.53 5.55
N PHE A 16 -13.47 1.45 6.32
CA PHE A 16 -12.11 1.32 5.84
C PHE A 16 -11.52 0.00 6.36
N ILE A 17 -11.51 -1.03 5.50
CA ILE A 17 -11.24 -2.43 5.88
C ILE A 17 -9.86 -2.58 6.52
N THR A 18 -8.85 -1.89 5.99
CA THR A 18 -7.45 -1.97 6.44
C THR A 18 -7.06 -0.88 7.43
N GLN A 19 -8.04 -0.15 8.00
CA GLN A 19 -7.77 0.98 8.89
C GLN A 19 -6.83 0.63 10.03
N ILE A 20 -5.85 1.49 10.27
CA ILE A 20 -5.01 1.47 11.46
C ILE A 20 -5.64 2.44 12.47
N ASN A 21 -5.97 1.93 13.66
CA ASN A 21 -6.42 2.79 14.72
C ASN A 21 -5.24 3.64 15.23
N HIS A 22 -5.24 4.91 14.86
CA HIS A 22 -4.16 5.83 15.23
C HIS A 22 -4.12 6.16 16.74
N HIS A 23 -5.12 5.78 17.51
CA HIS A 23 -5.08 5.93 18.97
C HIS A 23 -4.27 4.82 19.65
N ASP A 24 -4.25 3.63 19.05
CA ASP A 24 -3.67 2.43 19.67
C ASP A 24 -2.40 1.92 18.96
N HIS A 25 -1.99 2.58 17.86
CA HIS A 25 -0.90 2.11 17.03
C HIS A 25 0.08 3.24 16.69
N GLU A 26 1.35 3.13 17.08
CA GLU A 26 2.34 4.21 16.92
C GLU A 26 2.59 4.59 15.45
N LEU A 27 2.72 3.60 14.54
CA LEU A 27 2.80 3.90 13.11
C LEU A 27 1.53 4.61 12.62
N GLY A 28 0.36 4.22 13.12
CA GLY A 28 -0.90 4.89 12.81
C GLY A 28 -0.91 6.35 13.23
N LYS A 29 -0.39 6.68 14.42
CA LYS A 29 -0.23 8.07 14.89
C LYS A 29 0.70 8.86 13.97
N LYS A 30 1.88 8.30 13.63
CA LYS A 30 2.84 8.92 12.71
C LYS A 30 2.22 9.20 11.35
N LEU A 31 1.60 8.21 10.72
CA LEU A 31 0.97 8.37 9.40
C LEU A 31 -0.19 9.36 9.45
N ALA A 32 -1.00 9.37 10.50
CA ALA A 32 -2.08 10.31 10.67
C ALA A 32 -1.56 11.78 10.72
N GLN A 33 -0.44 12.03 11.38
CA GLN A 33 0.19 13.36 11.42
C GLN A 33 0.64 13.85 10.04
N LEU A 34 0.92 12.94 9.10
CA LEU A 34 1.32 13.26 7.72
C LEU A 34 0.14 13.44 6.76
N GLU A 35 -1.07 13.08 7.19
CA GLU A 35 -2.23 12.98 6.31
C GLU A 35 -3.37 13.91 6.69
N PHE A 36 -3.25 15.16 6.22
CA PHE A 36 -4.31 16.16 6.30
C PHE A 36 -4.78 16.58 4.90
N GLY A 37 -6.06 16.90 4.78
CA GLY A 37 -6.60 17.53 3.57
C GLY A 37 -6.11 18.97 3.45
N THR A 38 -5.43 19.29 2.36
CA THR A 38 -4.81 20.62 2.15
C THR A 38 -5.83 21.76 2.18
N SER A 39 -7.04 21.54 1.64
CA SER A 39 -8.09 22.55 1.57
C SER A 39 -9.00 22.58 2.79
N THR A 40 -9.23 21.44 3.43
CA THR A 40 -10.22 21.34 4.53
C THR A 40 -9.59 21.21 5.91
N GLY A 41 -8.29 20.98 6.01
CA GLY A 41 -7.61 20.69 7.27
C GLY A 41 -8.05 19.40 7.97
N ARG A 42 -8.92 18.60 7.32
CA ARG A 42 -9.42 17.35 7.91
C ARG A 42 -8.37 16.28 7.87
N GLN A 43 -8.20 15.59 8.99
CA GLN A 43 -7.36 14.40 9.07
C GLN A 43 -7.96 13.26 8.22
N ARG A 44 -7.11 12.61 7.46
CA ARG A 44 -7.47 11.40 6.71
C ARG A 44 -7.33 10.18 7.63
N MET A 45 -8.20 9.21 7.44
CA MET A 45 -7.96 7.88 7.99
C MET A 45 -6.74 7.27 7.30
N VAL A 46 -5.93 6.52 8.04
CA VAL A 46 -4.77 5.81 7.54
C VAL A 46 -4.99 4.31 7.69
N GLY A 47 -4.41 3.52 6.80
CA GLY A 47 -4.58 2.06 6.76
C GLY A 47 -3.36 1.35 6.21
N TRP A 48 -3.29 0.05 6.46
CA TRP A 48 -2.31 -0.82 5.82
C TRP A 48 -2.55 -0.86 4.31
N PHE A 49 -1.48 -1.11 3.56
CA PHE A 49 -1.55 -1.23 2.11
C PHE A 49 -2.54 -2.34 1.71
N ASP A 50 -3.54 -1.99 0.91
CA ASP A 50 -4.58 -2.90 0.43
C ASP A 50 -4.33 -3.27 -1.03
N ALA A 51 -3.69 -4.41 -1.25
CA ALA A 51 -3.39 -4.91 -2.59
C ALA A 51 -4.64 -5.36 -3.33
N VAL A 52 -5.72 -5.72 -2.62
CA VAL A 52 -6.98 -6.15 -3.24
C VAL A 52 -7.68 -4.97 -3.92
N GLU A 53 -7.78 -3.82 -3.25
CA GLU A 53 -8.36 -2.61 -3.86
C GLU A 53 -7.52 -2.13 -5.05
N LYS A 54 -6.19 -2.18 -4.96
CA LYS A 54 -5.30 -1.77 -6.06
C LYS A 54 -5.31 -2.75 -7.23
N GLY A 55 -5.36 -4.04 -6.96
CA GLY A 55 -5.53 -5.06 -7.99
C GLY A 55 -6.86 -4.91 -8.73
N ASN A 56 -7.93 -4.61 -7.98
CA ASN A 56 -9.24 -4.31 -8.56
C ASN A 56 -9.18 -3.05 -9.45
N ALA A 57 -8.50 -1.99 -9.00
CA ALA A 57 -8.29 -0.79 -9.81
C ALA A 57 -7.46 -1.09 -11.08
N LEU A 58 -6.39 -1.87 -10.98
CA LEU A 58 -5.59 -2.30 -12.13
C LEU A 58 -6.43 -3.07 -13.14
N ARG A 59 -7.26 -4.03 -12.68
CA ARG A 59 -8.14 -4.85 -13.52
C ARG A 59 -9.11 -4.00 -14.36
N TYR A 60 -9.68 -2.95 -13.75
CA TYR A 60 -10.68 -2.12 -14.42
C TYR A 60 -10.10 -0.94 -15.22
N CYS A 61 -8.97 -0.39 -14.79
CA CYS A 61 -8.39 0.80 -15.42
C CYS A 61 -7.27 0.48 -16.41
N GLY A 62 -6.66 -0.71 -16.37
CA GLY A 62 -5.65 -1.14 -17.34
C GLY A 62 -4.41 -0.25 -17.33
N PHE A 63 -3.78 -0.02 -16.18
CA PHE A 63 -2.57 0.79 -16.10
C PHE A 63 -1.36 0.10 -16.74
N ASP A 64 -0.63 0.81 -17.60
CA ASP A 64 0.64 0.35 -18.17
C ASP A 64 1.82 0.59 -17.22
N GLU A 65 1.71 1.60 -16.37
CA GLU A 65 2.73 1.96 -15.39
C GLU A 65 2.10 2.27 -14.02
N ILE A 66 2.79 1.92 -12.95
CA ILE A 66 2.40 2.21 -11.57
C ILE A 66 3.53 2.96 -10.87
N VAL A 67 3.14 3.97 -10.10
CA VAL A 67 4.02 4.76 -9.23
C VAL A 67 3.64 4.51 -7.78
N ILE A 68 4.62 4.19 -6.95
CA ILE A 68 4.46 4.05 -5.49
C ILE A 68 5.02 5.30 -4.82
N ASN A 69 4.21 6.01 -4.06
CA ASN A 69 4.63 7.21 -3.33
C ASN A 69 4.70 6.98 -1.82
N LYS A 70 5.44 7.87 -1.13
CA LYS A 70 5.52 7.92 0.34
C LYS A 70 6.07 6.66 1.00
N LEU A 71 7.03 5.99 0.36
CA LEU A 71 7.71 4.86 0.99
C LEU A 71 8.50 5.29 2.23
N ASP A 72 9.05 6.48 2.23
CA ASP A 72 9.76 7.13 3.34
C ASP A 72 8.91 7.26 4.61
N ALA A 73 7.60 7.42 4.47
CA ALA A 73 6.69 7.54 5.62
C ALA A 73 6.62 6.27 6.47
N LEU A 74 6.99 5.11 5.91
CA LEU A 74 7.00 3.82 6.59
C LEU A 74 8.33 3.51 7.31
N SER A 75 9.36 4.35 7.18
CA SER A 75 10.60 4.19 7.96
C SER A 75 10.29 4.16 9.45
N ILE A 76 10.79 3.17 10.17
CA ILE A 76 10.49 2.93 11.58
C ILE A 76 11.58 3.58 12.42
N GLU A 77 11.17 4.51 13.26
CA GLU A 77 12.06 5.11 14.28
C GLU A 77 12.07 4.26 15.55
N ASP A 78 13.01 4.53 16.45
CA ASP A 78 13.11 3.83 17.72
C ASP A 78 11.76 3.82 18.46
N GLY A 79 11.34 2.63 18.90
CA GLY A 79 10.08 2.41 19.60
C GLY A 79 8.84 2.19 18.72
N LEU A 80 8.95 2.26 17.38
CA LEU A 80 7.86 1.91 16.48
C LEU A 80 7.83 0.40 16.16
N PRO A 81 6.67 -0.12 15.74
CA PRO A 81 6.55 -1.52 15.34
C PRO A 81 7.53 -1.87 14.21
N THR A 82 8.15 -3.02 14.32
CA THR A 82 9.10 -3.53 13.32
C THR A 82 8.42 -4.26 12.15
N GLU A 83 7.09 -4.36 12.17
CA GLU A 83 6.31 -5.11 11.20
C GLU A 83 5.42 -4.18 10.38
N LEU A 84 5.40 -4.42 9.05
CA LEU A 84 4.48 -3.80 8.11
C LEU A 84 3.52 -4.85 7.58
N LYS A 85 2.30 -4.44 7.19
CA LYS A 85 1.26 -5.36 6.73
C LYS A 85 0.79 -4.99 5.33
N ILE A 86 0.61 -6.01 4.49
CA ILE A 86 -0.05 -5.90 3.18
C ILE A 86 -1.33 -6.74 3.24
N CYS A 87 -2.48 -6.14 2.98
CA CYS A 87 -3.73 -6.88 2.82
C CYS A 87 -3.73 -7.54 1.44
N VAL A 88 -3.71 -8.88 1.42
CA VAL A 88 -3.61 -9.69 0.19
C VAL A 88 -4.92 -10.38 -0.19
N ALA A 89 -5.89 -10.40 0.72
CA ALA A 89 -7.23 -10.94 0.51
C ALA A 89 -8.20 -10.41 1.59
N TYR A 90 -9.48 -10.66 1.40
CA TYR A 90 -10.51 -10.45 2.42
C TYR A 90 -11.12 -11.79 2.83
N LYS A 91 -11.51 -11.87 4.09
CA LYS A 91 -12.27 -12.99 4.64
C LYS A 91 -13.71 -12.58 4.86
N LEU A 92 -14.65 -13.32 4.28
CA LEU A 92 -16.09 -13.16 4.50
C LEU A 92 -16.52 -13.74 5.85
N PRO A 93 -17.71 -13.38 6.36
CA PRO A 93 -18.27 -13.98 7.58
C PRO A 93 -18.46 -15.50 7.48
N SER A 94 -18.64 -16.03 6.27
CA SER A 94 -18.69 -17.48 6.00
C SER A 94 -17.34 -18.20 6.25
N GLY A 95 -16.24 -17.44 6.37
CA GLY A 95 -14.88 -17.97 6.42
C GLY A 95 -14.20 -18.07 5.06
N GLU A 96 -14.92 -17.87 3.98
CA GLU A 96 -14.40 -17.86 2.62
C GLU A 96 -13.42 -16.69 2.39
N ILE A 97 -12.36 -16.94 1.60
CA ILE A 97 -11.36 -15.95 1.22
C ILE A 97 -11.64 -15.45 -0.20
N THR A 98 -11.63 -14.14 -0.38
CA THR A 98 -11.84 -13.51 -1.68
C THR A 98 -10.80 -12.43 -1.99
N LYS A 99 -10.49 -12.24 -3.27
CA LYS A 99 -9.73 -11.10 -3.80
C LYS A 99 -10.63 -10.12 -4.56
N ASP A 100 -11.94 -10.23 -4.42
CA ASP A 100 -12.89 -9.29 -5.01
C ASP A 100 -13.31 -8.21 -4.01
N VAL A 101 -13.47 -7.00 -4.52
CA VAL A 101 -13.98 -5.86 -3.74
C VAL A 101 -15.51 -5.79 -3.89
N PRO A 102 -16.28 -6.11 -2.85
CA PRO A 102 -17.73 -6.04 -2.93
C PRO A 102 -18.21 -4.60 -3.16
N ARG A 103 -19.22 -4.45 -4.02
CA ARG A 103 -19.84 -3.13 -4.28
C ARG A 103 -20.74 -2.65 -3.15
N GLN A 104 -21.37 -3.59 -2.45
CA GLN A 104 -22.33 -3.28 -1.37
C GLN A 104 -21.59 -2.94 -0.07
N GLU A 105 -21.89 -1.78 0.48
CA GLU A 105 -21.28 -1.29 1.73
C GLU A 105 -21.56 -2.21 2.92
N SER A 106 -22.73 -2.84 2.98
CA SER A 106 -23.08 -3.82 4.03
C SER A 106 -22.14 -5.02 4.03
N ILE A 107 -21.79 -5.53 2.85
CA ILE A 107 -20.84 -6.63 2.70
C ILE A 107 -19.43 -6.16 3.06
N ARG A 108 -19.02 -4.98 2.58
CA ARG A 108 -17.69 -4.41 2.91
C ARG A 108 -17.47 -4.27 4.41
N LYS A 109 -18.50 -3.87 5.17
CA LYS A 109 -18.45 -3.75 6.63
C LYS A 109 -18.25 -5.08 7.36
N SER A 110 -18.61 -6.19 6.74
CA SER A 110 -18.49 -7.52 7.33
C SER A 110 -17.19 -8.25 6.96
N LEU A 111 -16.37 -7.65 6.07
CA LEU A 111 -15.09 -8.22 5.66
C LEU A 111 -14.02 -8.02 6.74
N SER A 112 -13.17 -9.01 6.87
CA SER A 112 -11.92 -8.91 7.63
C SER A 112 -10.72 -8.99 6.69
N PRO A 113 -9.70 -8.14 6.87
CA PRO A 113 -8.51 -8.19 6.03
C PRO A 113 -7.65 -9.41 6.37
N VAL A 114 -7.08 -10.04 5.35
CA VAL A 114 -6.06 -11.08 5.47
C VAL A 114 -4.72 -10.44 5.16
N TYR A 115 -3.85 -10.41 6.16
CA TYR A 115 -2.56 -9.74 6.06
C TYR A 115 -1.41 -10.70 5.85
N GLU A 116 -0.48 -10.30 5.00
CA GLU A 116 0.89 -10.75 5.00
C GLU A 116 1.74 -9.76 5.81
N ILE A 117 2.61 -10.27 6.67
CA ILE A 117 3.44 -9.47 7.59
C ILE A 117 4.87 -9.49 7.05
N LEU A 118 5.45 -8.29 6.92
CA LEU A 118 6.82 -8.10 6.46
C LEU A 118 7.61 -7.28 7.49
N PRO A 119 8.92 -7.51 7.59
CA PRO A 119 9.77 -6.68 8.44
C PRO A 119 9.79 -5.24 7.93
N GLY A 120 9.79 -4.28 8.85
CA GLY A 120 10.02 -2.88 8.57
C GLY A 120 11.51 -2.52 8.53
N TRP A 121 11.81 -1.25 8.33
CA TRP A 121 13.17 -0.70 8.31
C TRP A 121 13.25 0.60 9.10
N SER A 122 14.44 0.94 9.61
CA SER A 122 14.69 2.17 10.37
C SER A 122 15.42 3.26 9.56
N GLN A 123 16.04 2.88 8.43
CA GLN A 123 16.82 3.81 7.63
C GLN A 123 15.93 4.88 6.99
N ASN A 124 16.36 6.15 7.04
CA ASN A 124 15.74 7.23 6.29
C ASN A 124 16.02 7.05 4.79
N LEU A 125 14.95 6.98 3.99
CA LEU A 125 15.04 6.74 2.55
C LEU A 125 15.18 8.02 1.72
N SER A 126 14.99 9.20 2.30
CA SER A 126 14.82 10.47 1.57
C SER A 126 16.02 10.89 0.70
N GLN A 127 17.21 10.36 0.97
CA GLN A 127 18.43 10.66 0.21
C GLN A 127 18.84 9.54 -0.73
N ILE A 128 18.14 8.42 -0.73
CA ILE A 128 18.47 7.27 -1.58
C ILE A 128 18.05 7.55 -3.04
N LYS A 129 18.92 7.22 -3.99
CA LYS A 129 18.74 7.51 -5.42
C LYS A 129 18.63 6.26 -6.31
N SER A 130 18.90 5.07 -5.74
CA SER A 130 18.81 3.80 -6.47
C SER A 130 18.05 2.77 -5.63
N PHE A 131 17.33 1.88 -6.32
CA PHE A 131 16.56 0.82 -5.64
C PHE A 131 17.47 -0.15 -4.89
N SER A 132 18.62 -0.47 -5.44
CA SER A 132 19.61 -1.35 -4.82
C SER A 132 20.22 -0.81 -3.53
N ALA A 133 20.13 0.51 -3.29
CA ALA A 133 20.61 1.16 -2.07
C ALA A 133 19.55 1.17 -0.95
N PHE A 134 18.30 0.75 -1.22
CA PHE A 134 17.31 0.57 -0.16
C PHE A 134 17.73 -0.54 0.81
N PRO A 135 17.34 -0.46 2.09
CA PRO A 135 17.37 -1.62 2.99
C PRO A 135 16.68 -2.81 2.34
N ILE A 136 17.17 -4.01 2.58
CA ILE A 136 16.60 -5.22 1.96
C ILE A 136 15.13 -5.41 2.30
N GLU A 137 14.71 -4.98 3.49
CA GLU A 137 13.31 -5.00 3.95
C GLU A 137 12.44 -4.08 3.08
N ALA A 138 12.92 -2.86 2.76
CA ALA A 138 12.20 -1.92 1.89
C ALA A 138 12.14 -2.44 0.44
N GLN A 139 13.21 -3.05 -0.06
CA GLN A 139 13.20 -3.70 -1.38
C GLN A 139 12.15 -4.81 -1.43
N ARG A 140 12.12 -5.68 -0.41
CA ARG A 140 11.15 -6.79 -0.29
C ARG A 140 9.71 -6.27 -0.18
N TYR A 141 9.51 -5.20 0.59
CA TYR A 141 8.19 -4.58 0.74
C TYR A 141 7.67 -4.06 -0.60
N VAL A 142 8.47 -3.29 -1.35
CA VAL A 142 8.11 -2.78 -2.69
C VAL A 142 7.83 -3.92 -3.66
N ALA A 143 8.70 -4.93 -3.71
CA ALA A 143 8.51 -6.11 -4.56
C ALA A 143 7.22 -6.86 -4.20
N ARG A 144 6.92 -7.00 -2.91
CA ARG A 144 5.70 -7.67 -2.44
C ARG A 144 4.44 -6.87 -2.72
N MET A 145 4.49 -5.54 -2.58
CA MET A 145 3.39 -4.66 -3.01
C MET A 145 3.07 -4.90 -4.50
N ALA A 146 4.10 -4.88 -5.36
CA ALA A 146 3.96 -5.06 -6.79
C ALA A 146 3.33 -6.41 -7.15
N SER A 147 3.88 -7.51 -6.62
CA SER A 147 3.35 -8.85 -6.88
C SER A 147 1.94 -9.03 -6.33
N SER A 148 1.62 -8.49 -5.15
CA SER A 148 0.28 -8.60 -4.56
C SER A 148 -0.79 -7.85 -5.36
N ILE A 149 -0.46 -6.70 -5.94
CA ILE A 149 -1.35 -5.98 -6.86
C ILE A 149 -1.68 -6.86 -8.07
N ILE A 150 -0.65 -7.45 -8.71
CA ILE A 150 -0.80 -8.29 -9.90
C ILE A 150 -1.61 -9.54 -9.56
N GLU A 151 -1.28 -10.25 -8.48
CA GLU A 151 -2.00 -11.43 -8.00
C GLU A 151 -3.48 -11.14 -7.69
N SER A 152 -3.78 -9.95 -7.19
CA SER A 152 -5.16 -9.53 -6.91
C SER A 152 -5.90 -9.07 -8.17
N ALA A 153 -5.18 -8.48 -9.14
CA ALA A 153 -5.78 -8.11 -10.42
C ALA A 153 -6.13 -9.34 -11.27
N TYR A 154 -5.33 -10.39 -11.19
CA TYR A 154 -5.42 -11.56 -12.06
C TYR A 154 -5.36 -12.86 -11.25
N PRO A 155 -6.39 -13.17 -10.43
CA PRO A 155 -6.39 -14.35 -9.56
C PRO A 155 -6.35 -15.67 -10.32
N GLU A 156 -6.81 -15.70 -11.58
CA GLU A 156 -6.76 -16.87 -12.47
C GLU A 156 -5.38 -17.09 -13.12
N GLY A 157 -4.43 -16.18 -12.85
CA GLY A 157 -3.10 -16.19 -13.44
C GLY A 157 -2.88 -15.07 -14.46
N TYR A 158 -1.62 -14.77 -14.74
CA TYR A 158 -1.23 -13.62 -15.56
C TYR A 158 -0.12 -13.94 -16.58
N LYS A 159 0.17 -15.21 -16.83
CA LYS A 159 1.29 -15.66 -17.68
C LYS A 159 1.25 -15.05 -19.10
N ASP A 160 0.06 -14.87 -19.67
CA ASP A 160 -0.14 -14.38 -21.02
C ASP A 160 -0.58 -12.90 -21.08
N ARG A 161 -0.37 -12.15 -19.98
CA ARG A 161 -0.76 -10.75 -19.87
C ARG A 161 0.43 -9.82 -19.93
N VAL A 162 0.24 -8.65 -20.53
CA VAL A 162 1.16 -7.54 -20.38
C VAL A 162 0.95 -6.94 -18.99
N LEU A 163 1.97 -7.04 -18.14
CA LEU A 163 1.92 -6.54 -16.78
C LEU A 163 2.36 -5.08 -16.71
N PRO A 164 1.82 -4.28 -15.77
CA PRO A 164 2.27 -2.91 -15.58
C PRO A 164 3.71 -2.87 -15.08
N LYS A 165 4.45 -1.85 -15.49
CA LYS A 165 5.79 -1.57 -14.96
C LYS A 165 5.67 -0.73 -13.69
N PHE A 166 6.32 -1.15 -12.63
CA PHE A 166 6.49 -0.32 -11.43
C PHE A 166 7.63 0.67 -11.69
N ARG A 167 7.27 1.88 -12.12
CA ARG A 167 8.18 2.83 -12.75
C ARG A 167 8.98 3.67 -11.76
N PHE A 168 8.30 4.11 -10.70
CA PHE A 168 8.89 5.06 -9.74
C PHE A 168 8.47 4.73 -8.32
N VAL A 169 9.39 4.98 -7.38
CA VAL A 169 9.14 4.98 -5.94
C VAL A 169 9.52 6.33 -5.36
N GLY A 170 8.52 7.04 -4.82
CA GLY A 170 8.71 8.31 -4.12
C GLY A 170 9.17 8.07 -2.68
N VAL A 171 10.26 8.73 -2.30
CA VAL A 171 10.94 8.63 -0.99
C VAL A 171 11.02 9.96 -0.26
N GLY A 172 10.18 10.91 -0.60
CA GLY A 172 10.07 12.22 0.06
C GLY A 172 9.24 13.21 -0.74
N PRO A 173 9.02 14.43 -0.18
CA PRO A 173 8.12 15.43 -0.76
C PRO A 173 8.73 16.22 -1.94
N ASN A 174 10.05 16.19 -2.12
CA ASN A 174 10.72 17.00 -3.13
C ASN A 174 10.81 16.27 -4.49
N PRO A 175 10.78 16.99 -5.63
CA PRO A 175 10.81 16.39 -6.97
C PRO A 175 11.99 15.45 -7.22
N GLY A 176 13.14 15.69 -6.60
CA GLY A 176 14.33 14.84 -6.73
C GLY A 176 14.35 13.60 -5.83
N GLN A 177 13.32 13.39 -5.00
CA GLN A 177 13.22 12.25 -4.07
C GLN A 177 12.40 11.11 -4.69
N ILE A 178 12.85 10.69 -5.87
CA ILE A 178 12.24 9.61 -6.65
C ILE A 178 13.34 8.63 -7.08
N VAL A 179 13.04 7.35 -6.95
CA VAL A 179 13.87 6.23 -7.41
C VAL A 179 13.18 5.60 -8.63
N SER A 180 13.91 5.40 -9.73
CA SER A 180 13.36 4.96 -11.03
C SER A 180 13.96 3.66 -11.58
N ASP A 181 14.97 3.10 -10.94
CA ASP A 181 15.66 1.86 -11.34
C ASP A 181 15.04 0.61 -10.67
N ILE A 182 13.71 0.59 -10.61
CA ILE A 182 12.97 -0.52 -10.01
C ILE A 182 13.11 -1.76 -10.91
N PRO A 183 13.53 -2.91 -10.38
CA PRO A 183 13.58 -4.15 -11.15
C PRO A 183 12.21 -4.51 -11.73
N SER A 184 12.20 -5.07 -12.95
CA SER A 184 10.97 -5.60 -13.55
C SER A 184 10.44 -6.77 -12.71
N THR A 185 9.16 -6.74 -12.41
CA THR A 185 8.43 -7.81 -11.70
C THR A 185 8.20 -9.00 -12.62
#